data_66a1ff8a9f7bfab4e24e60f13bf95f07
#
_entry.id   66a1ff8a9f7bfab4e24e60f13bf95f07
#
_cell.length_a   1.000
_cell.length_b   1.000
_cell.length_c   1.000
_cell.angle_alpha   90.00
_cell.angle_beta   90.00
_cell.angle_gamma   90.00
#
_symmetry.space_group_name_H-M   'P 1'
#
loop_
_entity.id
_entity.type
_entity.pdbx_description
1 polymer ?
#
loop_
_entity_poly.entity_id
_entity_poly.type
_entity_poly.pdbx_seq_one_letter_code
_entity_poly.pdbx_strand_id
1 'polypeptide(L)'
;MHRIAKFHFVSPAQFLTAMQEEYPQYTEDQIKEMYEALKLPKRATKGSAGYDFFAPFSFTLAPGETIKIPTGIRAEMQEDWVLQIYPRSGLGFKYRLQMNNTVGIIDSDYFFSDNEGHIFMKITNDSKEGKTVEVPAGTGFAQGIFVQYGITEDDDAEGIRNGGFGSTTK
;
A
#
# COMPACT_ATOMS: atom_id res chain seq x y z
N MET A 1 -10.45 22.56 -2.25
CA MET A 1 -9.56 21.43 -1.82
C MET A 1 -8.17 21.66 -2.42
N HIS A 2 -7.14 21.63 -1.59
CA HIS A 2 -5.75 21.71 -2.04
C HIS A 2 -5.33 20.36 -2.67
N ARG A 3 -4.53 20.44 -3.71
CA ARG A 3 -3.89 19.26 -4.32
C ARG A 3 -2.48 19.14 -3.73
N ILE A 4 -2.27 18.14 -2.90
CA ILE A 4 -1.08 18.01 -2.05
C ILE A 4 -0.22 16.79 -2.37
N ALA A 5 -0.70 15.91 -3.24
CA ALA A 5 -0.04 14.64 -3.51
C ALA A 5 -0.34 14.14 -4.92
N LYS A 6 0.50 13.19 -5.37
CA LYS A 6 0.35 12.47 -6.62
C LYS A 6 0.80 11.03 -6.47
N PHE A 7 0.00 10.09 -6.98
CA PHE A 7 0.42 8.69 -7.12
C PHE A 7 1.16 8.47 -8.43
N HIS A 8 2.18 7.62 -8.36
CA HIS A 8 2.95 7.16 -9.51
C HIS A 8 3.07 5.64 -9.48
N PHE A 9 3.36 5.02 -10.59
CA PHE A 9 3.88 3.66 -10.61
C PHE A 9 5.36 3.68 -10.23
N VAL A 10 5.83 2.62 -9.55
CA VAL A 10 7.27 2.35 -9.50
C VAL A 10 7.76 1.93 -10.88
N SER A 11 9.08 1.88 -11.11
CA SER A 11 9.60 1.38 -12.38
C SER A 11 9.24 -0.11 -12.59
N PRO A 12 9.16 -0.57 -13.85
CA PRO A 12 8.97 -1.99 -14.15
C PRO A 12 10.02 -2.88 -13.47
N ALA A 13 11.28 -2.43 -13.41
CA ALA A 13 12.38 -3.15 -12.76
C ALA A 13 12.15 -3.29 -11.24
N GLN A 14 11.70 -2.22 -10.55
CA GLN A 14 11.40 -2.28 -9.12
C GLN A 14 10.23 -3.22 -8.84
N PHE A 15 9.18 -3.18 -9.64
CA PHE A 15 8.04 -4.08 -9.48
C PHE A 15 8.44 -5.54 -9.72
N LEU A 16 9.22 -5.81 -10.77
CA LEU A 16 9.73 -7.15 -11.08
C LEU A 16 10.54 -7.71 -9.91
N THR A 17 11.51 -6.94 -9.38
CA THR A 17 12.33 -7.36 -8.24
C THR A 17 11.46 -7.71 -7.03
N ALA A 18 10.54 -6.82 -6.67
CA ALA A 18 9.66 -7.02 -5.52
C ALA A 18 8.76 -8.26 -5.69
N MET A 19 8.22 -8.47 -6.89
CA MET A 19 7.39 -9.64 -7.18
C MET A 19 8.17 -10.94 -7.19
N GLN A 20 9.39 -10.97 -7.71
CA GLN A 20 10.25 -12.17 -7.70
C GLN A 20 10.67 -12.57 -6.28
N GLU A 21 10.93 -11.59 -5.40
CA GLU A 21 11.25 -11.84 -4.00
C GLU A 21 10.07 -12.43 -3.21
N GLU A 22 8.86 -11.90 -3.41
CA GLU A 22 7.67 -12.32 -2.65
C GLU A 22 6.93 -13.50 -3.29
N TYR A 23 6.99 -13.63 -4.62
CA TYR A 23 6.20 -14.56 -5.44
C TYR A 23 7.05 -15.24 -6.53
N PRO A 24 8.06 -16.04 -6.14
CA PRO A 24 9.00 -16.65 -7.10
C PRO A 24 8.34 -17.65 -8.07
N GLN A 25 7.08 -18.01 -7.84
CA GLN A 25 6.29 -18.87 -8.74
C GLN A 25 5.82 -18.17 -10.01
N TYR A 26 5.80 -16.82 -10.05
CA TYR A 26 5.42 -16.09 -11.26
C TYR A 26 6.63 -15.91 -12.20
N THR A 27 6.39 -16.10 -13.50
CA THR A 27 7.40 -15.79 -14.54
C THR A 27 7.53 -14.29 -14.75
N GLU A 28 8.65 -13.87 -15.36
CA GLU A 28 8.84 -12.44 -15.72
C GLU A 28 7.73 -11.92 -16.66
N ASP A 29 7.28 -12.74 -17.61
CA ASP A 29 6.20 -12.37 -18.52
C ASP A 29 4.88 -12.16 -17.78
N GLN A 30 4.55 -13.03 -16.82
CA GLN A 30 3.37 -12.87 -15.98
C GLN A 30 3.45 -11.59 -15.12
N ILE A 31 4.61 -11.30 -14.53
CA ILE A 31 4.83 -10.08 -13.74
C ILE A 31 4.72 -8.83 -14.63
N LYS A 32 5.24 -8.88 -15.86
CA LYS A 32 5.12 -7.81 -16.83
C LYS A 32 3.65 -7.53 -17.19
N GLU A 33 2.86 -8.56 -17.44
CA GLU A 33 1.41 -8.44 -17.69
C GLU A 33 0.69 -7.81 -16.48
N MET A 34 1.04 -8.23 -15.24
CA MET A 34 0.52 -7.61 -14.03
C MET A 34 0.87 -6.12 -13.95
N TYR A 35 2.11 -5.76 -14.26
CA TYR A 35 2.55 -4.36 -14.25
C TYR A 35 1.78 -3.51 -15.26
N GLU A 36 1.59 -3.99 -16.48
CA GLU A 36 0.82 -3.31 -17.54
C GLU A 36 -0.67 -3.13 -17.17
N ALA A 37 -1.20 -4.01 -16.31
CA ALA A 37 -2.58 -3.96 -15.82
C ALA A 37 -2.75 -3.12 -14.54
N LEU A 38 -1.67 -2.58 -13.94
CA LEU A 38 -1.72 -1.78 -12.73
C LEU A 38 -2.62 -0.55 -12.91
N LYS A 39 -3.28 -0.17 -11.83
CA LYS A 39 -4.14 1.02 -11.78
C LYS A 39 -3.67 1.93 -10.65
N LEU A 40 -3.56 3.22 -10.95
CA LEU A 40 -3.30 4.21 -9.90
C LEU A 40 -4.48 4.29 -8.92
N PRO A 41 -4.20 4.53 -7.63
CA PRO A 41 -5.25 4.70 -6.63
C PRO A 41 -6.24 5.81 -7.01
N LYS A 42 -7.53 5.55 -6.77
CA LYS A 42 -8.60 6.45 -7.21
C LYS A 42 -9.71 6.57 -6.15
N ARG A 43 -10.23 7.78 -5.97
CA ARG A 43 -11.44 8.00 -5.17
C ARG A 43 -12.67 7.51 -5.93
N ALA A 44 -13.57 6.82 -5.24
CA ALA A 44 -14.79 6.31 -5.82
C ALA A 44 -15.80 7.44 -6.15
N THR A 45 -15.88 8.46 -5.32
CA THR A 45 -16.81 9.59 -5.47
C THR A 45 -16.15 10.93 -5.21
N LYS A 46 -16.81 12.02 -5.61
CA LYS A 46 -16.32 13.40 -5.37
C LYS A 46 -16.15 13.72 -3.87
N GLY A 47 -16.96 13.12 -3.01
CA GLY A 47 -16.93 13.32 -1.55
C GLY A 47 -16.07 12.30 -0.78
N SER A 48 -15.55 11.24 -1.43
CA SER A 48 -14.68 10.26 -0.77
C SER A 48 -13.35 10.88 -0.39
N ALA A 49 -12.88 10.64 0.84
CA ALA A 49 -11.50 10.96 1.25
C ALA A 49 -10.52 9.87 0.81
N GLY A 50 -10.95 8.61 0.84
CA GLY A 50 -10.12 7.44 0.55
C GLY A 50 -9.89 7.23 -0.94
N TYR A 51 -8.63 6.90 -1.27
CA TYR A 51 -8.20 6.41 -2.58
C TYR A 51 -8.13 4.89 -2.54
N ASP A 52 -8.94 4.21 -3.34
CA ASP A 52 -8.90 2.75 -3.46
C ASP A 52 -7.59 2.30 -4.13
N PHE A 53 -6.88 1.38 -3.48
CA PHE A 53 -5.76 0.64 -4.04
C PHE A 53 -6.28 -0.65 -4.64
N PHE A 54 -5.82 -0.97 -5.85
CA PHE A 54 -6.29 -2.11 -6.62
C PHE A 54 -5.30 -3.27 -6.53
N ALA A 55 -5.82 -4.50 -6.39
CA ALA A 55 -5.01 -5.70 -6.30
C ALA A 55 -4.24 -5.93 -7.62
N PRO A 56 -2.91 -6.08 -7.59
CA PRO A 56 -2.11 -6.33 -8.80
C PRO A 56 -2.32 -7.74 -9.36
N PHE A 57 -2.74 -8.68 -8.52
CA PHE A 57 -3.07 -10.07 -8.87
C PHE A 57 -4.22 -10.56 -8.01
N SER A 58 -4.88 -11.64 -8.44
CA SER A 58 -5.94 -12.28 -7.65
C SER A 58 -5.34 -13.04 -6.47
N PHE A 59 -5.97 -12.98 -5.32
CA PHE A 59 -5.56 -13.74 -4.15
C PHE A 59 -6.75 -14.20 -3.31
N THR A 60 -6.53 -15.26 -2.56
CA THR A 60 -7.49 -15.85 -1.61
C THR A 60 -6.81 -16.00 -0.26
N LEU A 61 -7.49 -15.63 0.82
CA LEU A 61 -7.02 -15.81 2.19
C LEU A 61 -8.05 -16.56 3.01
N ALA A 62 -7.72 -17.74 3.48
CA ALA A 62 -8.46 -18.41 4.54
C ALA A 62 -8.31 -17.67 5.88
N PRO A 63 -9.18 -17.91 6.88
CA PRO A 63 -9.04 -17.32 8.19
C PRO A 63 -7.65 -17.58 8.81
N GLY A 64 -7.00 -16.53 9.28
CA GLY A 64 -5.65 -16.56 9.85
C GLY A 64 -4.52 -16.40 8.82
N GLU A 65 -4.81 -16.49 7.53
CA GLU A 65 -3.78 -16.30 6.51
C GLU A 65 -3.43 -14.82 6.30
N THR A 66 -2.16 -14.62 5.98
CA THR A 66 -1.56 -13.31 5.73
C THR A 66 -0.91 -13.29 4.35
N ILE A 67 -1.02 -12.14 3.67
CA ILE A 67 -0.34 -11.89 2.40
C ILE A 67 0.39 -10.54 2.44
N LYS A 68 1.54 -10.46 1.78
CA LYS A 68 2.28 -9.21 1.55
C LYS A 68 2.21 -8.86 0.08
N ILE A 69 1.63 -7.73 -0.25
CA ILE A 69 1.32 -7.31 -1.61
C ILE A 69 2.23 -6.16 -2.03
N PRO A 70 3.14 -6.36 -3.01
CA PRO A 70 3.80 -5.29 -3.73
C PRO A 70 2.77 -4.57 -4.59
N THR A 71 2.41 -3.33 -4.26
CA THR A 71 1.31 -2.64 -4.94
C THR A 71 1.67 -2.08 -6.32
N GLY A 72 2.95 -1.92 -6.61
CA GLY A 72 3.44 -1.21 -7.78
C GLY A 72 3.26 0.32 -7.71
N ILE A 73 2.83 0.84 -6.56
CA ILE A 73 2.49 2.25 -6.36
C ILE A 73 3.48 2.92 -5.42
N ARG A 74 3.76 4.19 -5.69
CA ARG A 74 4.48 5.12 -4.84
C ARG A 74 3.69 6.43 -4.74
N ALA A 75 3.86 7.17 -3.64
CA ALA A 75 3.12 8.41 -3.38
C ALA A 75 4.08 9.57 -3.13
N GLU A 76 4.03 10.57 -4.01
CA GLU A 76 4.66 11.88 -3.82
C GLU A 76 3.69 12.78 -3.07
N MET A 77 4.14 13.46 -2.01
CA MET A 77 3.28 14.36 -1.23
C MET A 77 4.09 15.48 -0.57
N GLN A 78 3.40 16.54 -0.17
CA GLN A 78 3.99 17.63 0.60
C GLN A 78 4.43 17.14 1.98
N GLU A 79 5.48 17.76 2.55
CA GLU A 79 6.17 17.31 3.76
C GLU A 79 5.29 17.28 5.02
N ASP A 80 4.27 18.12 5.11
CA ASP A 80 3.33 18.20 6.23
C ASP A 80 2.15 17.22 6.11
N TRP A 81 2.23 16.25 5.17
CA TRP A 81 1.22 15.25 4.91
C TRP A 81 1.77 13.85 5.06
N VAL A 82 0.92 12.97 5.54
CA VAL A 82 1.16 11.52 5.63
C VAL A 82 0.05 10.77 4.90
N LEU A 83 0.39 9.70 4.19
CA LEU A 83 -0.59 8.79 3.62
C LEU A 83 -0.82 7.64 4.60
N GLN A 84 -2.04 7.53 5.12
CA GLN A 84 -2.47 6.44 5.99
C GLN A 84 -3.23 5.40 5.18
N ILE A 85 -2.86 4.13 5.32
CA ILE A 85 -3.44 3.00 4.60
C ILE A 85 -4.30 2.16 5.53
N TYR A 86 -5.50 1.85 5.07
CA TYR A 86 -6.52 1.09 5.77
C TYR A 86 -7.08 -0.03 4.87
N PRO A 87 -7.65 -1.10 5.44
CA PRO A 87 -8.52 -1.99 4.67
C PRO A 87 -9.73 -1.24 4.11
N ARG A 88 -10.28 -1.70 2.98
CA ARG A 88 -11.60 -1.19 2.56
C ARG A 88 -12.67 -1.63 3.56
N SER A 89 -13.61 -0.72 3.85
CA SER A 89 -14.66 -0.94 4.85
C SER A 89 -15.44 -2.24 4.62
N GLY A 90 -15.82 -2.56 3.39
CA GLY A 90 -16.56 -3.78 3.07
C GLY A 90 -15.78 -5.07 3.39
N LEU A 91 -14.46 -5.09 3.17
CA LEU A 91 -13.60 -6.22 3.52
C LEU A 91 -13.35 -6.29 5.02
N GLY A 92 -13.17 -5.13 5.66
CA GLY A 92 -13.03 -5.03 7.11
C GLY A 92 -14.28 -5.54 7.85
N PHE A 93 -15.45 -5.09 7.46
CA PHE A 93 -16.73 -5.51 8.08
C PHE A 93 -17.04 -6.99 7.85
N LYS A 94 -16.88 -7.47 6.62
CA LYS A 94 -17.29 -8.84 6.26
C LYS A 94 -16.34 -9.91 6.77
N TYR A 95 -15.01 -9.61 6.78
CA TYR A 95 -13.96 -10.60 7.02
C TYR A 95 -13.00 -10.24 8.16
N ARG A 96 -13.13 -9.07 8.80
CA ARG A 96 -12.08 -8.50 9.66
C ARG A 96 -10.73 -8.44 8.94
N LEU A 97 -10.71 -8.16 7.64
CA LEU A 97 -9.47 -7.95 6.94
C LEU A 97 -8.71 -6.80 7.61
N GLN A 98 -7.47 -7.01 8.01
CA GLN A 98 -6.68 -6.06 8.77
C GLN A 98 -5.32 -5.84 8.13
N MET A 99 -4.83 -4.59 8.23
CA MET A 99 -3.40 -4.33 8.03
C MET A 99 -2.62 -4.92 9.20
N ASN A 100 -1.53 -5.64 8.93
CA ASN A 100 -0.70 -6.24 10.00
C ASN A 100 -0.13 -5.22 10.98
N ASN A 101 0.13 -4.01 10.52
CA ASN A 101 0.59 -2.88 11.34
C ASN A 101 -0.56 -1.95 11.77
N THR A 102 -1.80 -2.41 11.77
CA THR A 102 -3.02 -1.67 12.11
C THR A 102 -3.37 -0.59 11.10
N VAL A 103 -2.48 0.37 10.88
CA VAL A 103 -2.55 1.44 9.86
C VAL A 103 -1.19 1.51 9.18
N GLY A 104 -1.18 1.43 7.85
CA GLY A 104 0.04 1.69 7.10
C GLY A 104 0.38 3.17 7.12
N ILE A 105 1.59 3.53 7.51
CA ILE A 105 2.08 4.91 7.53
C ILE A 105 3.10 5.08 6.41
N ILE A 106 2.80 5.95 5.47
CA ILE A 106 3.67 6.29 4.36
C ILE A 106 4.04 7.78 4.49
N ASP A 107 5.27 8.02 4.90
CA ASP A 107 5.81 9.36 5.08
C ASP A 107 6.20 9.99 3.74
N SER A 108 6.27 11.31 3.67
CA SER A 108 6.56 12.06 2.44
C SER A 108 7.96 11.72 1.88
N ASP A 109 8.94 11.54 2.74
CA ASP A 109 10.32 11.21 2.36
C ASP A 109 10.52 9.77 1.88
N TYR A 110 9.55 8.86 2.15
CA TYR A 110 9.61 7.49 1.66
C TYR A 110 9.65 7.40 0.14
N PHE A 111 9.08 8.39 -0.56
CA PHE A 111 9.10 8.46 -2.02
C PHE A 111 10.51 8.40 -2.62
N PHE A 112 11.51 8.90 -1.90
CA PHE A 112 12.91 8.97 -2.33
C PHE A 112 13.79 7.81 -1.83
N SER A 113 13.19 6.80 -1.20
CA SER A 113 13.91 5.61 -0.73
C SER A 113 14.48 4.78 -1.88
N ASP A 114 15.48 3.94 -1.60
CA ASP A 114 16.20 3.11 -2.59
C ASP A 114 15.28 2.18 -3.38
N ASN A 115 14.15 1.76 -2.78
CA ASN A 115 13.10 0.99 -3.45
C ASN A 115 12.07 1.86 -4.19
N GLU A 116 12.44 3.10 -4.54
CA GLU A 116 11.57 4.09 -5.19
C GLU A 116 10.34 4.50 -4.37
N GLY A 117 10.30 4.24 -3.04
CA GLY A 117 9.12 4.45 -2.21
C GLY A 117 7.98 3.46 -2.53
N HIS A 118 8.31 2.26 -2.98
CA HIS A 118 7.35 1.21 -3.33
C HIS A 118 6.50 0.81 -2.12
N ILE A 119 5.20 1.04 -2.19
CA ILE A 119 4.27 0.72 -1.11
C ILE A 119 3.96 -0.77 -1.12
N PHE A 120 4.26 -1.43 0.01
CA PHE A 120 3.87 -2.81 0.29
C PHE A 120 2.74 -2.83 1.31
N MET A 121 1.78 -3.72 1.14
CA MET A 121 0.70 -3.91 2.10
C MET A 121 0.68 -5.35 2.59
N LYS A 122 0.86 -5.52 3.90
CA LYS A 122 0.73 -6.81 4.57
C LYS A 122 -0.62 -6.87 5.26
N ILE A 123 -1.47 -7.81 4.86
CA ILE A 123 -2.85 -7.93 5.33
C ILE A 123 -3.15 -9.35 5.80
N THR A 124 -4.03 -9.45 6.79
CA THR A 124 -4.45 -10.72 7.39
C THR A 124 -5.98 -10.82 7.36
N ASN A 125 -6.49 -11.98 6.97
CA ASN A 125 -7.87 -12.35 7.19
C ASN A 125 -8.06 -12.80 8.65
N ASP A 126 -8.59 -11.91 9.50
CA ASP A 126 -8.86 -12.20 10.92
C ASP A 126 -10.34 -12.59 11.16
N SER A 127 -10.98 -13.22 10.18
CA SER A 127 -12.36 -13.67 10.32
C SER A 127 -12.49 -14.69 11.46
N LYS A 128 -13.41 -14.42 12.39
CA LYS A 128 -13.81 -15.36 13.45
C LYS A 128 -15.00 -16.23 13.05
N GLU A 129 -15.52 -16.05 11.83
CA GLU A 129 -16.71 -16.72 11.29
C GLU A 129 -16.37 -17.77 10.22
N GLY A 130 -15.09 -18.13 10.07
CA GLY A 130 -14.65 -19.09 9.06
C GLY A 130 -14.74 -18.62 7.62
N LYS A 131 -14.86 -17.31 7.39
CA LYS A 131 -15.05 -16.74 6.05
C LYS A 131 -13.71 -16.56 5.31
N THR A 132 -13.63 -17.09 4.11
CA THR A 132 -12.49 -16.90 3.19
C THR A 132 -12.66 -15.61 2.41
N VAL A 133 -11.59 -14.81 2.32
CA VAL A 133 -11.52 -13.61 1.48
C VAL A 133 -11.08 -14.02 0.08
N GLU A 134 -11.79 -13.55 -0.93
CA GLU A 134 -11.40 -13.67 -2.34
C GLU A 134 -11.35 -12.27 -2.95
N VAL A 135 -10.20 -11.91 -3.52
CA VAL A 135 -9.97 -10.60 -4.15
C VAL A 135 -9.45 -10.81 -5.57
N PRO A 136 -10.28 -10.57 -6.60
CA PRO A 136 -9.85 -10.61 -7.99
C PRO A 136 -8.84 -9.49 -8.30
N ALA A 137 -7.91 -9.75 -9.21
CA ALA A 137 -7.01 -8.73 -9.75
C ALA A 137 -7.79 -7.49 -10.26
N GLY A 138 -7.23 -6.31 -10.03
CA GLY A 138 -7.84 -5.05 -10.45
C GLY A 138 -9.05 -4.58 -9.63
N THR A 139 -9.39 -5.27 -8.52
CA THR A 139 -10.40 -4.81 -7.58
C THR A 139 -9.77 -4.10 -6.38
N GLY A 140 -10.50 -3.13 -5.81
CA GLY A 140 -10.02 -2.39 -4.64
C GLY A 140 -10.00 -3.28 -3.39
N PHE A 141 -8.86 -3.34 -2.68
CA PHE A 141 -8.69 -4.15 -1.47
C PHE A 141 -8.29 -3.34 -0.24
N ALA A 142 -7.65 -2.20 -0.43
CA ALA A 142 -7.27 -1.25 0.59
C ALA A 142 -7.62 0.17 0.17
N GLN A 143 -7.53 1.11 1.09
CA GLN A 143 -7.73 2.54 0.81
C GLN A 143 -6.68 3.38 1.53
N GLY A 144 -6.27 4.48 0.89
CA GLY A 144 -5.35 5.46 1.45
C GLY A 144 -6.02 6.81 1.67
N ILE A 145 -5.73 7.46 2.78
CA ILE A 145 -6.22 8.79 3.13
C ILE A 145 -5.02 9.68 3.45
N PHE A 146 -4.92 10.85 2.82
CA PHE A 146 -3.93 11.84 3.18
C PHE A 146 -4.40 12.65 4.40
N VAL A 147 -3.54 12.74 5.41
CA VAL A 147 -3.80 13.45 6.66
C VAL A 147 -2.67 14.45 6.90
N GLN A 148 -2.99 15.67 7.25
CA GLN A 148 -2.01 16.65 7.68
C GLN A 148 -1.60 16.35 9.12
N TYR A 149 -0.30 16.51 9.44
CA TYR A 149 0.23 16.31 10.79
C TYR A 149 1.07 17.49 11.23
N GLY A 150 1.32 17.60 12.53
CA GLY A 150 2.24 18.57 13.13
C GLY A 150 3.44 17.87 13.75
N ILE A 151 4.46 18.68 14.06
CA ILE A 151 5.66 18.26 14.80
C ILE A 151 5.66 18.95 16.17
N THR A 152 6.50 18.49 17.11
CA THR A 152 6.66 19.12 18.42
C THR A 152 7.50 20.40 18.31
N GLU A 153 7.39 21.29 19.31
CA GLU A 153 8.15 22.55 19.34
C GLU A 153 9.67 22.35 19.45
N ASP A 154 10.09 21.23 20.01
CA ASP A 154 11.46 20.82 20.20
C ASP A 154 11.94 19.75 19.23
N ASP A 155 11.26 19.62 18.08
CA ASP A 155 11.64 18.66 17.04
C ASP A 155 13.05 18.96 16.49
N ASP A 156 13.92 17.98 16.50
CA ASP A 156 15.31 18.06 16.01
C ASP A 156 15.66 16.95 14.99
N ALA A 157 14.65 16.38 14.35
CA ALA A 157 14.84 15.30 13.40
C ALA A 157 15.52 15.78 12.10
N GLU A 158 16.80 15.44 11.91
CA GLU A 158 17.61 15.76 10.73
C GLU A 158 17.97 14.52 9.88
N GLY A 159 17.46 13.35 10.24
CA GLY A 159 17.76 12.09 9.57
C GLY A 159 17.22 12.04 8.14
N ILE A 160 18.02 11.53 7.21
CA ILE A 160 17.55 11.23 5.84
C ILE A 160 17.12 9.77 5.79
N ARG A 161 15.88 9.54 5.32
CA ARG A 161 15.35 8.18 5.16
C ARG A 161 16.02 7.49 3.97
N ASN A 162 16.46 6.24 4.21
CA ASN A 162 16.95 5.36 3.17
C ASN A 162 16.38 3.94 3.37
N GLY A 163 15.10 3.78 3.11
CA GLY A 163 14.37 2.52 3.25
C GLY A 163 13.02 2.69 3.96
N GLY A 164 12.29 1.60 4.12
CA GLY A 164 10.97 1.55 4.75
C GLY A 164 10.83 0.38 5.72
N PHE A 165 9.64 0.22 6.32
CA PHE A 165 9.24 -0.91 7.17
C PHE A 165 10.21 -1.22 8.34
N GLY A 166 10.66 -0.18 9.06
CA GLY A 166 11.53 -0.32 10.24
C GLY A 166 13.01 -0.12 9.99
N SER A 167 13.42 0.28 8.78
CA SER A 167 14.84 0.51 8.46
C SER A 167 15.43 1.79 9.08
N THR A 168 14.61 2.66 9.66
CA THR A 168 15.04 3.90 10.32
C THR A 168 15.50 3.73 11.76
N THR A 169 15.26 2.56 12.35
CA THR A 169 15.74 2.22 13.70
C THR A 169 17.00 1.36 13.58
N LYS A 170 18.15 1.89 13.95
CA LYS A 170 19.37 1.11 14.20
C LYS A 170 19.42 0.73 15.67
#